data_1e921721ebe188912a7d5627c13081dc
#
_entry.id   1e921721ebe188912a7d5627c13081dc
#
_cell.length_a   1.000
_cell.length_b   1.000
_cell.length_c   1.000
_cell.angle_alpha   90.00
_cell.angle_beta   90.00
_cell.angle_gamma   90.00
#
_symmetry.space_group_name_H-M   'P 1'
#
loop_
_entity.id
_entity.type
_entity.pdbx_description
1 polymer ?
#
loop_
_entity_poly.entity_id
_entity_poly.type
_entity_poly.pdbx_seq_one_letter_code
_entity_poly.pdbx_strand_id
1 'polypeptide(L)'
;DDVPNFSFAPQLCKYSRRFSYMNNCIDDGNYFSKQYDNYYPVLQEIQKEISGVEMIHTAKYFCQNGFCSMAKNGKLFYRDNHHLNINGSKYLGRKIVENNPKLTENL
;
A
#
# COMPACT_ATOMS: atom_id res chain seq x y z
N ASP A 1 7.26 -6.20 -1.22
CA ASP A 1 6.95 -5.34 -2.37
C ASP A 1 6.66 -3.91 -1.91
N ASP A 2 6.16 -3.06 -2.77
CA ASP A 2 5.93 -1.65 -2.47
C ASP A 2 4.45 -1.36 -2.19
N VAL A 3 4.20 -0.26 -1.50
CA VAL A 3 2.83 0.23 -1.29
C VAL A 3 2.29 0.84 -2.59
N PRO A 4 0.96 0.87 -2.76
CA PRO A 4 0.39 1.43 -3.99
C PRO A 4 0.75 2.90 -4.19
N ASN A 5 1.04 3.26 -5.43
CA ASN A 5 1.12 4.64 -5.86
C ASN A 5 -0.26 5.09 -6.36
N PHE A 6 -0.57 6.36 -6.17
CA PHE A 6 -1.86 6.92 -6.55
C PHE A 6 -1.68 7.94 -7.66
N SER A 7 -2.74 8.12 -8.45
CA SER A 7 -2.77 9.11 -9.53
C SER A 7 -3.01 10.53 -9.03
N PHE A 8 -3.23 10.72 -7.73
CA PHE A 8 -3.51 12.02 -7.12
C PHE A 8 -2.80 12.15 -5.78
N ALA A 9 -2.64 13.41 -5.32
CA ALA A 9 -2.07 13.72 -4.02
C ALA A 9 -3.16 13.72 -2.95
N PRO A 10 -2.82 13.40 -1.67
CA PRO A 10 -3.81 13.35 -0.58
C PRO A 10 -4.53 14.68 -0.33
N GLN A 11 -3.94 15.80 -0.72
CA GLN A 11 -4.60 17.10 -0.59
C GLN A 11 -5.92 17.19 -1.35
N LEU A 12 -6.03 16.47 -2.48
CA LEU A 12 -7.27 16.42 -3.24
C LEU A 12 -8.40 15.73 -2.47
N CYS A 13 -8.07 14.77 -1.62
CA CYS A 13 -9.05 14.09 -0.79
C CYS A 13 -9.34 14.87 0.49
N LYS A 14 -8.29 15.34 1.14
CA LYS A 14 -8.35 15.92 2.48
C LYS A 14 -9.10 17.25 2.51
N TYR A 15 -8.91 18.07 1.46
CA TYR A 15 -9.45 19.43 1.43
C TYR A 15 -10.59 19.63 0.46
N SER A 16 -10.91 18.65 -0.37
CA SER A 16 -12.03 18.74 -1.31
C SER A 16 -13.32 18.24 -0.68
N ARG A 17 -14.34 19.07 -0.65
CA ARG A 17 -15.67 18.65 -0.20
C ARG A 17 -16.21 17.50 -1.03
N ARG A 18 -15.87 17.46 -2.31
CA ARG A 18 -16.26 16.41 -3.23
C ARG A 18 -15.69 15.07 -2.80
N PHE A 19 -14.41 15.06 -2.38
CA PHE A 19 -13.72 13.85 -1.98
C PHE A 19 -14.04 13.42 -0.55
N SER A 20 -14.52 14.30 0.31
CA SER A 20 -14.95 13.90 1.66
C SER A 20 -16.14 12.95 1.62
N TYR A 21 -16.91 12.97 0.53
CA TYR A 21 -18.00 12.03 0.30
C TYR A 21 -17.56 10.76 -0.46
N MET A 22 -16.35 10.75 -1.03
CA MET A 22 -15.84 9.62 -1.80
C MET A 22 -15.06 8.63 -0.95
N ASN A 23 -15.39 8.55 0.31
CA ASN A 23 -14.94 7.50 1.22
C ASN A 23 -13.51 7.03 0.99
N ASN A 24 -12.55 7.60 1.75
CA ASN A 24 -11.22 7.05 1.87
C ASN A 24 -10.26 7.32 0.70
N CYS A 25 -10.56 8.31 -0.15
CA CYS A 25 -9.60 8.69 -1.21
C CYS A 25 -9.22 7.51 -2.09
N ILE A 26 -10.20 6.98 -2.79
CA ILE A 26 -10.08 5.75 -3.55
C ILE A 26 -9.56 6.05 -4.96
N ASP A 27 -8.62 5.26 -5.42
CA ASP A 27 -8.13 5.26 -6.80
C ASP A 27 -8.42 3.90 -7.43
N ASP A 28 -8.54 3.92 -8.74
CA ASP A 28 -8.58 2.73 -9.56
C ASP A 28 -7.23 2.01 -9.46
N GLY A 29 -7.26 0.71 -9.23
CA GLY A 29 -6.05 -0.10 -9.09
C GLY A 29 -5.21 -0.20 -10.36
N ASN A 30 -5.73 0.25 -11.51
CA ASN A 30 -5.00 0.19 -12.78
C ASN A 30 -3.75 1.06 -12.79
N TYR A 31 -3.79 2.21 -12.13
CA TYR A 31 -2.62 3.09 -12.04
C TYR A 31 -1.47 2.37 -11.33
N PHE A 32 -1.73 1.79 -10.19
CA PHE A 32 -0.74 1.03 -9.43
C PHE A 32 -0.32 -0.23 -10.16
N SER A 33 -1.26 -0.95 -10.75
CA SER A 33 -1.02 -2.22 -11.44
C SER A 33 0.01 -2.08 -12.57
N LYS A 34 -0.06 -1.00 -13.33
CA LYS A 34 0.91 -0.73 -14.41
C LYS A 34 2.32 -0.57 -13.87
N GLN A 35 2.49 0.10 -12.75
CA GLN A 35 3.79 0.29 -12.13
C GLN A 35 4.30 -1.00 -11.50
N TYR A 36 3.42 -1.71 -10.83
CA TYR A 36 3.70 -2.99 -10.21
C TYR A 36 4.22 -4.01 -11.23
N ASP A 37 3.58 -4.07 -12.40
CA ASP A 37 3.96 -5.01 -13.46
C ASP A 37 5.35 -4.73 -14.03
N ASN A 38 5.88 -3.52 -13.85
CA ASN A 38 7.23 -3.18 -14.29
C ASN A 38 8.32 -3.74 -13.38
N TYR A 39 8.08 -3.83 -12.07
CA TYR A 39 9.13 -4.24 -11.14
C TYR A 39 8.89 -5.62 -10.51
N TYR A 40 7.66 -6.08 -10.44
CA TYR A 40 7.32 -7.34 -9.77
C TYR A 40 8.04 -8.54 -10.36
N PRO A 41 8.18 -8.67 -11.68
CA PRO A 41 8.93 -9.81 -12.25
C PRO A 41 10.39 -9.86 -11.78
N VAL A 42 11.02 -8.70 -11.53
CA VAL A 42 12.37 -8.64 -10.99
C VAL A 42 12.42 -9.18 -9.57
N LEU A 43 11.45 -8.82 -8.74
CA LEU A 43 11.34 -9.34 -7.37
C LEU A 43 11.10 -10.85 -7.36
N GLN A 44 10.27 -11.35 -8.25
CA GLN A 44 10.02 -12.79 -8.38
C GLN A 44 11.31 -13.53 -8.77
N GLU A 45 12.08 -12.98 -9.67
CA GLU A 45 13.36 -13.56 -10.08
C GLU A 45 14.35 -13.63 -8.93
N ILE A 46 14.45 -12.56 -8.14
CA ILE A 46 15.29 -12.52 -6.94
C ILE A 46 14.86 -13.59 -5.94
N GLN A 47 13.58 -13.72 -5.69
CA GLN A 47 13.04 -14.73 -4.76
C GLN A 47 13.34 -16.15 -5.24
N LYS A 48 13.28 -16.35 -6.55
CA LYS A 48 13.55 -17.66 -7.15
C LYS A 48 15.04 -18.05 -7.09
N GLU A 49 15.94 -17.08 -7.32
CA GLU A 49 17.36 -17.34 -7.43
C GLU A 49 18.10 -17.32 -6.09
N ILE A 50 17.59 -16.57 -5.12
CA ILE A 50 18.26 -16.39 -3.83
C ILE A 50 17.48 -17.10 -2.73
N SER A 51 18.10 -18.13 -2.14
CA SER A 51 17.52 -18.87 -1.02
C SER A 51 17.37 -17.94 0.20
N GLY A 52 16.27 -18.09 0.92
CA GLY A 52 16.02 -17.34 2.16
C GLY A 52 15.39 -15.97 1.95
N VAL A 53 15.10 -15.59 0.71
CA VAL A 53 14.37 -14.33 0.41
C VAL A 53 12.88 -14.62 0.43
N GLU A 54 12.15 -13.91 1.28
CA GLU A 54 10.69 -13.96 1.32
C GLU A 54 10.11 -12.62 0.86
N MET A 55 8.98 -12.69 0.15
CA MET A 55 8.30 -11.48 -0.30
C MET A 55 7.09 -11.22 0.57
N ILE A 56 6.96 -9.98 1.04
CA ILE A 56 5.79 -9.51 1.75
C ILE A 56 4.98 -8.64 0.79
N HIS A 57 3.76 -9.05 0.52
CA HIS A 57 2.84 -8.31 -0.35
C HIS A 57 2.11 -7.25 0.46
N THR A 58 2.50 -6.00 0.29
CA THR A 58 1.96 -4.89 1.07
C THR A 58 0.76 -4.21 0.44
N ALA A 59 0.66 -4.24 -0.89
CA ALA A 59 -0.43 -3.58 -1.61
C ALA A 59 -1.81 -4.08 -1.20
N LYS A 60 -1.93 -5.34 -0.84
CA LYS A 60 -3.21 -5.95 -0.45
C LYS A 60 -3.84 -5.29 0.79
N TYR A 61 -3.05 -4.60 1.59
CA TYR A 61 -3.57 -3.90 2.78
C TYR A 61 -4.22 -2.55 2.45
N PHE A 62 -3.96 -2.05 1.24
CA PHE A 62 -4.48 -0.77 0.76
C PHE A 62 -5.47 -0.94 -0.39
N CYS A 63 -5.50 -2.10 -1.02
CA CYS A 63 -6.29 -2.35 -2.22
C CYS A 63 -7.29 -3.48 -1.99
N GLN A 64 -8.51 -3.30 -2.50
CA GLN A 64 -9.58 -4.29 -2.40
C GLN A 64 -10.51 -4.16 -3.60
N ASN A 65 -10.87 -5.30 -4.21
CA ASN A 65 -11.81 -5.34 -5.33
C ASN A 65 -11.44 -4.44 -6.51
N GLY A 66 -10.15 -4.35 -6.82
CA GLY A 66 -9.65 -3.54 -7.94
C GLY A 66 -9.48 -2.06 -7.63
N PHE A 67 -9.68 -1.63 -6.38
CA PHE A 67 -9.52 -0.25 -5.96
C PHE A 67 -8.52 -0.15 -4.83
N CYS A 68 -7.72 0.92 -4.84
CA CYS A 68 -6.77 1.21 -3.77
C CYS A 68 -7.20 2.47 -3.02
N SER A 69 -7.03 2.48 -1.70
CA SER A 69 -7.39 3.60 -0.86
C SER A 69 -6.19 4.13 -0.10
N MET A 70 -6.03 5.45 -0.05
CA MET A 70 -4.98 6.08 0.75
C MET A 70 -5.46 6.48 2.15
N ALA A 71 -6.68 6.09 2.52
CA ALA A 71 -7.26 6.37 3.83
C ALA A 71 -8.18 5.23 4.26
N LYS A 72 -8.37 5.08 5.58
CA LYS A 72 -9.27 4.09 6.14
C LYS A 72 -9.78 4.59 7.49
N ASN A 73 -11.10 4.43 7.72
CA ASN A 73 -11.76 4.81 8.98
C ASN A 73 -11.45 6.27 9.37
N GLY A 74 -11.48 7.17 8.38
CA GLY A 74 -11.25 8.58 8.60
C GLY A 74 -9.78 8.97 8.79
N LYS A 75 -8.85 8.03 8.68
CA LYS A 75 -7.42 8.30 8.82
C LYS A 75 -6.73 8.25 7.46
N LEU A 76 -6.02 9.30 7.13
CA LEU A 76 -5.20 9.37 5.93
C LEU A 76 -3.85 8.67 6.20
N PHE A 77 -3.44 7.81 5.25
CA PHE A 77 -2.22 6.99 5.36
C PHE A 77 -1.05 7.49 4.51
N TYR A 78 -1.27 8.47 3.65
CA TYR A 78 -0.27 8.96 2.70
C TYR A 78 0.04 10.43 2.94
N ARG A 79 1.31 10.81 2.76
CA ARG A 79 1.74 12.21 2.79
C ARG A 79 1.83 12.84 1.40
N ASP A 80 2.01 12.01 0.37
CA ASP A 80 1.98 12.38 -1.04
C ASP A 80 1.39 11.22 -1.84
N ASN A 81 1.54 11.19 -3.15
CA ASN A 81 0.91 10.15 -3.96
C ASN A 81 1.59 8.78 -3.87
N HIS A 82 2.73 8.65 -3.20
CA HIS A 82 3.46 7.39 -3.16
C HIS A 82 4.20 7.10 -1.84
N HIS A 83 4.16 7.99 -0.87
CA HIS A 83 4.78 7.77 0.44
C HIS A 83 3.76 7.72 1.57
N LEU A 84 3.92 6.77 2.46
CA LEU A 84 3.11 6.70 3.67
C LEU A 84 3.45 7.84 4.62
N ASN A 85 2.44 8.29 5.36
CA ASN A 85 2.65 9.13 6.54
C ASN A 85 2.83 8.25 7.78
N ILE A 86 2.92 8.86 8.97
CA ILE A 86 3.10 8.12 10.23
C ILE A 86 1.96 7.13 10.47
N ASN A 87 0.72 7.55 10.24
CA ASN A 87 -0.46 6.68 10.42
C ASN A 87 -0.42 5.49 9.46
N GLY A 88 -0.07 5.72 8.21
CA GLY A 88 0.05 4.65 7.21
C GLY A 88 1.17 3.68 7.54
N SER A 89 2.30 4.18 8.01
CA SER A 89 3.43 3.34 8.42
C SER A 89 3.07 2.45 9.62
N LYS A 90 2.38 3.00 10.61
CA LYS A 90 1.91 2.22 11.76
C LYS A 90 0.87 1.17 11.35
N TYR A 91 -0.05 1.54 10.48
CA TYR A 91 -1.07 0.62 9.96
C TYR A 91 -0.40 -0.55 9.22
N LEU A 92 0.51 -0.24 8.30
CA LEU A 92 1.21 -1.26 7.52
C LEU A 92 2.04 -2.17 8.43
N GLY A 93 2.79 -1.59 9.36
CA GLY A 93 3.60 -2.35 10.30
C GLY A 93 2.78 -3.36 11.10
N ARG A 94 1.63 -2.94 11.63
CA ARG A 94 0.72 -3.85 12.33
C ARG A 94 0.22 -4.97 11.44
N LYS A 95 -0.19 -4.64 10.21
CA LYS A 95 -0.68 -5.64 9.26
C LYS A 95 0.39 -6.67 8.88
N ILE A 96 1.62 -6.21 8.68
CA ILE A 96 2.73 -7.11 8.37
C ILE A 96 2.95 -8.07 9.53
N VAL A 97 3.04 -7.58 10.76
CA VAL A 97 3.28 -8.41 11.94
C VAL A 97 2.12 -9.39 12.18
N GLU A 98 0.89 -8.93 12.10
CA GLU A 98 -0.30 -9.77 12.30
C GLU A 98 -0.37 -10.94 11.31
N ASN A 99 0.05 -10.69 10.06
CA ASN A 99 -0.03 -11.68 8.99
C ASN A 99 1.26 -12.49 8.79
N ASN A 100 2.33 -12.11 9.46
CA ASN A 100 3.64 -12.77 9.36
C ASN A 100 4.25 -12.91 10.76
N PRO A 101 3.65 -13.73 11.65
CA PRO A 101 4.09 -13.80 13.05
C PRO A 101 5.53 -14.29 13.21
N LYS A 102 6.07 -14.98 12.21
CA LYS A 102 7.46 -15.45 12.23
C LYS A 102 8.48 -14.31 12.27
N LEU A 103 8.10 -13.11 11.81
CA LEU A 103 9.00 -11.95 11.82
C LEU A 103 9.36 -11.50 13.23
N THR A 104 8.55 -11.83 14.23
CA THR A 104 8.76 -11.42 15.63
C THR A 104 9.24 -12.54 16.54
N GLU A 105 9.36 -13.77 16.05
CA GLU A 105 9.74 -14.93 16.88
C GLU A 105 11.14 -14.82 17.49
N ASN A 106 12.03 -14.04 16.86
CA ASN A 106 13.43 -13.89 17.28
C ASN A 106 13.78 -12.51 17.82
N LEU A 107 12.78 -11.71 18.15
CA LEU A 107 13.01 -10.37 18.72
C LEU A 107 13.23 -10.41 20.22
#